data_ec40586a2df98ac3c360a0bcf2e53fce
#
_entry.id   ec40586a2df98ac3c360a0bcf2e53fce
#
_cell.length_a   1.000
_cell.length_b   1.000
_cell.length_c   1.000
_cell.angle_alpha   90.00
_cell.angle_beta   90.00
_cell.angle_gamma   90.00
#
_symmetry.space_group_name_H-M   'P 1'
#
loop_
_entity.id
_entity.type
_entity.pdbx_description
1 polymer ?
#
loop_
_entity_poly.entity_id
_entity_poly.type
_entity_poly.pdbx_seq_one_letter_code
_entity_poly.pdbx_strand_id
1 'polypeptide(L)'
;DVPVAAYQMQPFGGGSAAVTAASLLLPTSVWDTSYIAISPGSAGPSGTPLLTLVARDNNTHVTLRSKVPVVGGPTVAGGPAGTPLQYTLARGESLQINQNLELTGSPLLGDRPFAVFGGSTCLNVPNNAYACDGAHQQIPPIHALGHSYAPVRYRSRDPNKEQAPPWRLVGAADGTQLIW
;
A
#
# COMPACT_ATOMS: atom_id res chain seq x y z
N ASP A 1 -16.11 -20.84 16.03
CA ASP A 1 -15.41 -19.94 15.10
C ASP A 1 -15.37 -20.58 13.73
N VAL A 2 -15.84 -19.84 12.71
CA VAL A 2 -15.83 -20.31 11.33
C VAL A 2 -14.96 -19.36 10.48
N PRO A 3 -14.25 -19.87 9.46
CA PRO A 3 -13.48 -19.03 8.55
C PRO A 3 -14.38 -18.06 7.78
N VAL A 4 -13.92 -16.82 7.63
CA VAL A 4 -14.60 -15.78 6.84
C VAL A 4 -13.62 -15.12 5.87
N ALA A 5 -14.12 -14.68 4.72
CA ALA A 5 -13.41 -13.76 3.84
C ALA A 5 -13.95 -12.35 4.08
N ALA A 6 -13.06 -11.38 4.23
CA ALA A 6 -13.43 -10.00 4.48
C ALA A 6 -12.86 -9.09 3.39
N TYR A 7 -13.67 -8.13 2.95
CA TYR A 7 -13.29 -7.12 1.97
C TYR A 7 -13.65 -5.75 2.50
N GLN A 8 -12.76 -4.79 2.30
CA GLN A 8 -13.05 -3.38 2.44
C GLN A 8 -13.40 -2.83 1.06
N MET A 9 -14.56 -2.19 0.96
CA MET A 9 -15.03 -1.59 -0.28
C MET A 9 -15.17 -0.08 -0.10
N GLN A 10 -14.66 0.68 -1.06
CA GLN A 10 -14.89 2.12 -1.15
C GLN A 10 -16.05 2.34 -2.11
N PRO A 11 -17.17 2.92 -1.66
CA PRO A 11 -18.35 3.08 -2.50
C PRO A 11 -18.14 4.17 -3.56
N PHE A 12 -18.86 4.04 -4.67
CA PHE A 12 -18.96 5.08 -5.69
C PHE A 12 -19.51 6.39 -5.08
N GLY A 13 -18.89 7.52 -5.44
CA GLY A 13 -19.27 8.84 -4.91
C GLY A 13 -18.73 9.17 -3.53
N GLY A 14 -17.85 8.34 -2.97
CA GLY A 14 -17.18 8.58 -1.69
C GLY A 14 -15.98 9.51 -1.82
N GLY A 15 -16.19 10.81 -1.99
CA GLY A 15 -15.12 11.81 -2.08
C GLY A 15 -15.14 12.63 -3.36
N SER A 16 -14.03 13.31 -3.67
CA SER A 16 -13.88 14.18 -4.85
C SER A 16 -13.70 13.41 -6.17
N ALA A 17 -13.39 12.12 -6.10
CA ALA A 17 -13.31 11.23 -7.25
C ALA A 17 -14.48 10.23 -7.21
N ALA A 18 -14.98 9.79 -8.36
CA ALA A 18 -16.01 8.76 -8.46
C ALA A 18 -15.41 7.37 -8.14
N VAL A 19 -14.76 7.27 -6.99
CA VAL A 19 -13.78 6.26 -6.68
C VAL A 19 -14.42 5.00 -6.15
N THR A 20 -14.26 3.91 -6.86
CA THR A 20 -14.54 2.58 -6.34
C THR A 20 -13.25 1.80 -6.21
N ALA A 21 -13.01 1.22 -5.05
CA ALA A 21 -11.89 0.31 -4.83
C ALA A 21 -12.34 -0.81 -3.88
N ALA A 22 -11.72 -1.96 -3.99
CA ALA A 22 -11.92 -3.06 -3.07
C ALA A 22 -10.56 -3.65 -2.68
N SER A 23 -10.40 -3.97 -1.42
CA SER A 23 -9.22 -4.64 -0.88
C SER A 23 -9.63 -5.88 -0.12
N LEU A 24 -9.00 -7.00 -0.42
CA LEU A 24 -9.09 -8.20 0.42
C LEU A 24 -8.39 -7.89 1.75
N LEU A 25 -9.09 -8.12 2.86
CA LEU A 25 -8.50 -7.98 4.19
C LEU A 25 -7.89 -9.31 4.65
N LEU A 26 -6.63 -9.26 4.99
CA LEU A 26 -5.92 -10.37 5.60
C LEU A 26 -6.29 -10.47 7.09
N PRO A 27 -6.58 -11.66 7.61
CA PRO A 27 -6.90 -11.83 9.02
C PRO A 27 -5.74 -11.39 9.93
N THR A 28 -6.06 -10.88 11.10
CA THR A 28 -5.05 -10.38 12.05
C THR A 28 -4.05 -11.45 12.51
N SER A 29 -4.38 -12.72 12.32
CA SER A 29 -3.49 -13.85 12.61
C SER A 29 -2.28 -13.95 11.67
N VAL A 30 -2.36 -13.35 10.48
CA VAL A 30 -1.23 -13.31 9.53
C VAL A 30 -0.50 -11.96 9.55
N TRP A 31 -0.93 -11.01 10.38
CA TRP A 31 -0.19 -9.78 10.57
C TRP A 31 1.14 -10.06 11.24
N ASP A 32 2.17 -9.32 10.87
CA ASP A 32 3.52 -9.54 11.33
C ASP A 32 4.22 -8.21 11.66
N THR A 33 5.50 -8.29 11.93
CA THR A 33 6.36 -7.17 12.33
C THR A 33 7.22 -6.64 11.19
N SER A 34 7.18 -7.24 9.99
CA SER A 34 8.10 -6.91 8.90
C SER A 34 7.39 -6.81 7.55
N TYR A 35 7.53 -5.64 6.91
CA TYR A 35 6.90 -5.32 5.63
C TYR A 35 7.82 -4.52 4.71
N ILE A 36 7.50 -4.55 3.41
CA ILE A 36 8.02 -3.61 2.42
C ILE A 36 6.84 -2.76 1.94
N ALA A 37 6.97 -1.46 2.01
CA ALA A 37 5.96 -0.53 1.50
C ALA A 37 5.76 -0.71 -0.02
N ILE A 38 4.53 -0.73 -0.46
CA ILE A 38 4.16 -0.80 -1.88
C ILE A 38 3.01 0.18 -2.10
N SER A 39 3.19 1.10 -3.04
CA SER A 39 2.14 1.97 -3.55
C SER A 39 1.77 1.57 -4.98
N PRO A 40 0.53 1.76 -5.43
CA PRO A 40 0.07 1.26 -6.73
C PRO A 40 0.67 1.99 -7.94
N GLY A 41 1.35 3.11 -7.73
CA GLY A 41 1.97 3.93 -8.76
C GLY A 41 2.05 5.38 -8.31
N SER A 42 2.76 6.21 -9.08
CA SER A 42 2.67 7.65 -8.91
C SER A 42 1.25 8.08 -9.17
N ALA A 43 0.74 8.90 -8.28
CA ALA A 43 -0.57 9.50 -8.46
C ALA A 43 -0.61 10.30 -9.77
N GLY A 44 -1.78 10.37 -10.39
CA GLY A 44 -2.05 11.35 -11.42
C GLY A 44 -1.90 12.79 -10.89
N PRO A 45 -2.15 13.81 -11.71
CA PRO A 45 -1.90 15.21 -11.33
C PRO A 45 -2.63 15.68 -10.07
N SER A 46 -3.62 14.96 -9.62
CA SER A 46 -4.48 15.35 -8.49
C SER A 46 -4.42 14.42 -7.28
N GLY A 47 -3.64 13.35 -7.32
CA GLY A 47 -3.59 12.37 -6.24
C GLY A 47 -2.23 12.28 -5.56
N THR A 48 -2.23 11.66 -4.39
CA THR A 48 -1.01 11.40 -3.62
C THR A 48 -0.91 9.93 -3.26
N PRO A 49 0.27 9.31 -3.39
CA PRO A 49 0.51 7.99 -2.84
C PRO A 49 0.36 8.03 -1.32
N LEU A 50 -0.20 6.97 -0.77
CA LEU A 50 -0.41 6.83 0.66
C LEU A 50 0.06 5.49 1.19
N LEU A 51 0.41 5.49 2.46
CA LEU A 51 0.70 4.30 3.25
C LEU A 51 -0.10 4.41 4.54
N THR A 52 -0.85 3.36 4.89
CA THR A 52 -1.60 3.31 6.15
C THR A 52 -1.07 2.16 7.01
N LEU A 53 -0.81 2.45 8.27
CA LEU A 53 -0.40 1.50 9.29
C LEU A 53 -1.55 1.28 10.25
N VAL A 54 -1.79 0.05 10.70
CA VAL A 54 -2.80 -0.27 11.72
C VAL A 54 -2.19 -1.21 12.76
N ALA A 55 -2.20 -0.84 14.01
CA ALA A 55 -1.64 -1.66 15.09
C ALA A 55 -2.61 -2.74 15.56
N ARG A 56 -2.12 -3.98 15.77
CA ARG A 56 -2.88 -5.06 16.39
C ARG A 56 -2.95 -4.94 17.91
N ASP A 57 -1.89 -4.44 18.51
CA ASP A 57 -1.70 -4.39 19.95
C ASP A 57 -1.40 -2.97 20.43
N ASN A 58 -1.62 -2.69 21.72
CA ASN A 58 -1.24 -1.40 22.30
C ASN A 58 0.29 -1.22 22.35
N ASN A 59 0.74 0.02 22.27
CA ASN A 59 2.17 0.38 22.31
C ASN A 59 2.97 -0.36 21.23
N THR A 60 2.41 -0.45 20.01
CA THR A 60 3.12 -0.97 18.85
C THR A 60 4.04 0.13 18.31
N HIS A 61 5.34 -0.13 18.35
CA HIS A 61 6.35 0.76 17.77
C HIS A 61 6.71 0.30 16.38
N VAL A 62 6.52 1.18 15.39
CA VAL A 62 6.87 0.90 13.99
C VAL A 62 7.95 1.86 13.54
N THR A 63 9.01 1.30 12.97
CA THR A 63 10.09 2.05 12.33
C THR A 63 9.97 1.95 10.82
N LEU A 64 9.81 3.08 10.16
CA LEU A 64 9.89 3.23 8.70
C LEU A 64 11.27 3.75 8.33
N ARG A 65 11.96 3.06 7.42
CA ARG A 65 13.18 3.57 6.78
C ARG A 65 12.87 3.87 5.32
N SER A 66 12.41 5.08 5.07
CA SER A 66 11.96 5.48 3.74
C SER A 66 13.11 5.63 2.75
N LYS A 67 12.91 5.16 1.52
CA LYS A 67 13.84 5.36 0.39
C LYS A 67 13.80 6.77 -0.19
N VAL A 68 12.78 7.55 0.15
CA VAL A 68 12.61 8.94 -0.27
C VAL A 68 12.38 9.82 0.97
N PRO A 69 12.58 11.13 0.90
CA PRO A 69 12.24 12.02 2.00
C PRO A 69 10.75 11.91 2.37
N VAL A 70 10.46 11.91 3.66
CA VAL A 70 9.09 11.95 4.19
C VAL A 70 8.79 13.35 4.68
N VAL A 71 7.74 13.95 4.15
CA VAL A 71 7.24 15.24 4.63
C VAL A 71 6.47 15.00 5.92
N GLY A 72 6.88 15.67 7.00
CA GLY A 72 6.23 15.58 8.29
C GLY A 72 4.89 16.32 8.32
N GLY A 73 4.05 15.93 9.29
CA GLY A 73 2.76 16.54 9.58
C GLY A 73 2.45 16.47 11.07
N PRO A 74 1.24 16.84 11.49
CA PRO A 74 0.88 16.89 12.91
C PRO A 74 1.07 15.56 13.65
N THR A 75 0.85 14.44 12.95
CA THR A 75 0.97 13.07 13.50
C THR A 75 2.01 12.22 12.78
N VAL A 76 2.62 12.74 11.71
CA VAL A 76 3.59 12.04 10.89
C VAL A 76 4.98 12.61 11.14
N ALA A 77 5.89 11.79 11.66
CA ALA A 77 7.30 12.15 11.72
C ALA A 77 7.88 12.25 10.31
N GLY A 78 8.55 13.35 10.00
CA GLY A 78 9.22 13.57 8.72
C GLY A 78 10.72 13.47 8.85
N GLY A 79 11.39 13.28 7.71
CA GLY A 79 12.87 13.24 7.67
C GLY A 79 13.41 12.92 6.30
N PRO A 80 14.73 13.05 6.11
CA PRO A 80 15.41 12.71 4.87
C PRO A 80 15.35 11.19 4.60
N ALA A 81 15.58 10.82 3.32
CA ALA A 81 15.67 9.43 2.90
C ALA A 81 16.70 8.66 3.75
N GLY A 82 16.37 7.40 4.08
CA GLY A 82 17.22 6.52 4.87
C GLY A 82 17.19 6.74 6.38
N THR A 83 16.65 7.87 6.86
CA THR A 83 16.51 8.13 8.30
C THR A 83 15.39 7.26 8.87
N PRO A 84 15.65 6.52 9.99
CA PRO A 84 14.59 5.80 10.68
C PRO A 84 13.56 6.75 11.29
N LEU A 85 12.31 6.61 10.90
CA LEU A 85 11.16 7.34 11.45
C LEU A 85 10.36 6.40 12.33
N GLN A 86 10.07 6.83 13.55
CA GLN A 86 9.37 6.00 14.54
C GLN A 86 7.96 6.50 14.78
N TYR A 87 7.03 5.57 14.86
CA TYR A 87 5.62 5.80 15.15
C TYR A 87 5.18 4.87 16.28
N THR A 88 4.38 5.37 17.20
CA THR A 88 3.78 4.57 18.28
C THR A 88 2.27 4.58 18.12
N LEU A 89 1.67 3.40 18.08
CA LEU A 89 0.24 3.21 17.82
C LEU A 89 -0.41 2.41 18.95
N ALA A 90 -1.60 2.81 19.33
CA ALA A 90 -2.48 2.02 20.19
C ALA A 90 -3.19 0.93 19.36
N ARG A 91 -3.77 -0.07 20.02
CA ARG A 91 -4.54 -1.12 19.39
C ARG A 91 -5.69 -0.56 18.55
N GLY A 92 -5.74 -0.92 17.27
CA GLY A 92 -6.75 -0.46 16.32
C GLY A 92 -6.54 0.97 15.84
N GLU A 93 -5.54 1.67 16.35
CA GLU A 93 -5.17 2.99 15.83
C GLU A 93 -4.57 2.85 14.44
N SER A 94 -4.93 3.78 13.55
CA SER A 94 -4.38 3.89 12.22
C SER A 94 -3.60 5.18 12.03
N LEU A 95 -2.46 5.09 11.36
CA LEU A 95 -1.66 6.22 10.91
C LEU A 95 -1.62 6.23 9.39
N GLN A 96 -2.03 7.32 8.76
CA GLN A 96 -1.95 7.48 7.32
C GLN A 96 -0.86 8.50 6.95
N ILE A 97 0.06 8.06 6.11
CA ILE A 97 1.20 8.84 5.61
C ILE A 97 0.92 9.17 4.14
N ASN A 98 0.50 10.40 3.85
CA ASN A 98 0.30 10.90 2.49
C ASN A 98 1.56 11.64 2.06
N GLN A 99 2.08 11.30 0.88
CA GLN A 99 3.32 11.87 0.38
C GLN A 99 3.21 12.22 -1.11
N ASN A 100 4.07 13.13 -1.58
CA ASN A 100 4.18 13.43 -3.02
C ASN A 100 5.00 12.36 -3.77
N LEU A 101 5.89 11.66 -3.04
CA LEU A 101 6.73 10.59 -3.58
C LEU A 101 6.29 9.25 -3.02
N GLU A 102 6.39 8.22 -3.84
CA GLU A 102 6.07 6.85 -3.44
C GLU A 102 7.05 6.31 -2.41
N LEU A 103 6.54 5.70 -1.36
CA LEU A 103 7.33 4.99 -0.35
C LEU A 103 7.68 3.55 -0.76
N THR A 104 7.36 3.14 -1.98
CA THR A 104 7.59 1.77 -2.49
C THR A 104 9.04 1.33 -2.32
N GLY A 105 9.22 0.12 -1.79
CA GLY A 105 10.52 -0.46 -1.49
C GLY A 105 11.11 0.01 -0.14
N SER A 106 10.39 0.79 0.64
CA SER A 106 10.81 1.19 1.98
C SER A 106 10.49 0.11 3.01
N PRO A 107 11.45 -0.39 3.79
CA PRO A 107 11.18 -1.36 4.85
C PRO A 107 10.47 -0.73 6.04
N LEU A 108 9.56 -1.51 6.64
CA LEU A 108 8.90 -1.23 7.90
C LEU A 108 9.15 -2.38 8.87
N LEU A 109 9.53 -2.03 10.09
CA LEU A 109 9.78 -2.98 11.18
C LEU A 109 9.01 -2.54 12.42
N GLY A 110 8.25 -3.47 13.00
CA GLY A 110 7.56 -3.27 14.26
C GLY A 110 8.11 -4.17 15.37
N ASP A 111 7.87 -3.80 16.59
CA ASP A 111 8.11 -4.66 17.78
C ASP A 111 6.92 -5.59 18.05
N ARG A 112 5.76 -5.30 17.47
CA ARG A 112 4.51 -6.05 17.56
C ARG A 112 3.81 -6.10 16.20
N PRO A 113 2.95 -7.10 15.96
CA PRO A 113 2.23 -7.21 14.68
C PRO A 113 1.38 -5.99 14.36
N PHE A 114 1.46 -5.57 13.11
CA PHE A 114 0.68 -4.48 12.54
C PHE A 114 0.29 -4.82 11.10
N ALA A 115 -0.64 -4.07 10.53
CA ALA A 115 -0.97 -4.17 9.11
C ALA A 115 -0.46 -2.96 8.35
N VAL A 116 -0.17 -3.16 7.09
CA VAL A 116 0.23 -2.12 6.14
C VAL A 116 -0.74 -2.13 4.96
N PHE A 117 -1.20 -0.95 4.58
CA PHE A 117 -1.97 -0.74 3.34
C PHE A 117 -1.23 0.27 2.48
N GLY A 118 -1.08 -0.04 1.21
CA GLY A 118 -0.60 0.88 0.20
C GLY A 118 -1.74 1.38 -0.66
N GLY A 119 -1.65 2.63 -1.09
CA GLY A 119 -2.73 3.22 -1.85
C GLY A 119 -2.36 4.52 -2.55
N SER A 120 -3.37 5.12 -3.14
CA SER A 120 -3.35 6.47 -3.71
C SER A 120 -4.72 7.11 -3.55
N THR A 121 -4.75 8.40 -3.28
CA THR A 121 -6.01 9.15 -3.16
C THR A 121 -6.70 9.34 -4.50
N CYS A 122 -5.94 9.35 -5.60
CA CYS A 122 -6.45 9.55 -6.96
C CYS A 122 -5.43 9.01 -7.96
N LEU A 123 -5.58 7.76 -8.36
CA LEU A 123 -4.68 7.06 -9.26
C LEU A 123 -5.20 7.10 -10.70
N ASN A 124 -4.38 7.57 -11.65
CA ASN A 124 -4.65 7.48 -13.07
C ASN A 124 -3.84 6.31 -13.68
N VAL A 125 -4.51 5.41 -14.37
CA VAL A 125 -3.87 4.31 -15.10
C VAL A 125 -4.48 4.24 -16.51
N PRO A 126 -3.70 4.62 -17.55
CA PRO A 126 -2.37 5.25 -17.52
C PRO A 126 -2.38 6.65 -16.90
N ASN A 127 -1.21 7.21 -16.57
CA ASN A 127 -1.06 8.50 -15.88
C ASN A 127 -1.74 9.69 -16.58
N ASN A 128 -1.97 9.60 -17.89
CA ASN A 128 -2.67 10.60 -18.70
C ASN A 128 -4.16 10.33 -18.87
N ALA A 129 -4.74 9.37 -18.15
CA ALA A 129 -6.18 9.14 -18.17
C ALA A 129 -6.92 10.36 -17.61
N TYR A 130 -8.12 10.62 -18.17
CA TYR A 130 -8.93 11.76 -17.77
C TYR A 130 -9.48 11.65 -16.35
N ALA A 131 -9.86 10.44 -15.95
CA ALA A 131 -10.44 10.17 -14.63
C ALA A 131 -9.48 9.33 -13.79
N CYS A 132 -9.49 9.56 -12.49
CA CYS A 132 -8.72 8.78 -11.53
C CYS A 132 -9.63 7.99 -10.59
N ASP A 133 -9.10 6.92 -10.05
CA ASP A 133 -9.73 6.12 -9.00
C ASP A 133 -8.86 6.08 -7.74
N GLY A 134 -9.46 5.86 -6.59
CA GLY A 134 -8.72 5.54 -5.37
C GLY A 134 -8.11 4.15 -5.48
N ALA A 135 -7.01 3.97 -4.81
CA ALA A 135 -6.43 2.66 -4.63
C ALA A 135 -6.10 2.46 -3.16
N HIS A 136 -6.45 1.31 -2.63
CA HIS A 136 -6.13 0.92 -1.26
C HIS A 136 -6.07 -0.59 -1.19
N GLN A 137 -4.91 -1.15 -0.88
CA GLN A 137 -4.68 -2.58 -0.83
C GLN A 137 -3.89 -2.95 0.40
N GLN A 138 -4.34 -3.96 1.14
CA GLN A 138 -3.56 -4.53 2.23
C GLN A 138 -2.35 -5.28 1.65
N ILE A 139 -1.19 -5.02 2.24
CA ILE A 139 0.09 -5.58 1.82
C ILE A 139 0.40 -6.80 2.70
N PRO A 140 0.74 -7.96 2.13
CA PRO A 140 1.18 -9.10 2.90
C PRO A 140 2.53 -8.83 3.59
N PRO A 141 2.77 -9.37 4.78
CA PRO A 141 4.06 -9.29 5.45
C PRO A 141 5.14 -10.09 4.70
N ILE A 142 6.40 -9.78 4.99
CA ILE A 142 7.55 -10.38 4.26
C ILE A 142 7.50 -11.91 4.30
N HIS A 143 7.17 -12.52 5.43
CA HIS A 143 7.12 -13.98 5.55
C HIS A 143 6.05 -14.66 4.67
N ALA A 144 5.04 -13.90 4.23
CA ALA A 144 3.96 -14.38 3.36
C ALA A 144 4.24 -14.14 1.87
N LEU A 145 5.39 -13.57 1.51
CA LEU A 145 5.75 -13.35 0.12
C LEU A 145 6.22 -14.66 -0.51
N GLY A 146 5.82 -14.88 -1.76
CA GLY A 146 6.26 -16.00 -2.57
C GLY A 146 7.39 -15.62 -3.52
N HIS A 147 7.88 -16.63 -4.24
CA HIS A 147 8.91 -16.50 -5.28
C HIS A 147 8.42 -16.88 -6.67
N SER A 148 7.17 -17.32 -6.79
CA SER A 148 6.53 -17.67 -8.06
C SER A 148 5.13 -17.10 -8.10
N TYR A 149 4.83 -16.35 -9.16
CA TYR A 149 3.55 -15.69 -9.34
C TYR A 149 3.06 -15.87 -10.76
N ALA A 150 1.76 -15.99 -10.95
CA ALA A 150 1.11 -16.05 -12.25
C ALA A 150 0.28 -14.77 -12.48
N PRO A 151 0.87 -13.71 -13.05
CA PRO A 151 0.11 -12.51 -13.38
C PRO A 151 -0.85 -12.81 -14.54
N VAL A 152 -2.13 -12.51 -14.33
CA VAL A 152 -3.19 -12.78 -15.29
C VAL A 152 -3.86 -11.47 -15.69
N ARG A 153 -4.06 -11.30 -16.97
CA ARG A 153 -4.79 -10.13 -17.49
C ARG A 153 -6.30 -10.45 -17.56
N TYR A 154 -7.12 -9.50 -17.19
CA TYR A 154 -8.55 -9.56 -17.44
C TYR A 154 -8.90 -9.15 -18.87
N ARG A 155 -10.09 -9.52 -19.34
CA ARG A 155 -10.59 -9.15 -20.68
C ARG A 155 -10.70 -7.62 -20.79
N SER A 156 -10.24 -7.07 -21.93
CA SER A 156 -10.42 -5.64 -22.24
C SER A 156 -11.90 -5.24 -22.15
N ARG A 157 -12.19 -4.11 -21.53
CA ARG A 157 -13.54 -3.56 -21.43
C ARG A 157 -14.04 -3.02 -22.77
N ASP A 158 -13.13 -2.49 -23.59
CA ASP A 158 -13.40 -2.07 -24.96
C ASP A 158 -12.80 -3.12 -25.90
N PRO A 159 -13.63 -3.81 -26.74
CA PRO A 159 -13.14 -4.83 -27.65
C PRO A 159 -12.21 -4.28 -28.75
N ASN A 160 -12.27 -2.96 -29.01
CA ASN A 160 -11.44 -2.30 -30.02
C ASN A 160 -10.15 -1.71 -29.45
N LYS A 161 -9.94 -1.80 -28.14
CA LYS A 161 -8.75 -1.28 -27.45
C LYS A 161 -8.18 -2.32 -26.51
N GLU A 162 -7.00 -2.78 -26.80
CA GLU A 162 -6.29 -3.64 -25.87
C GLU A 162 -5.91 -2.86 -24.60
N GLN A 163 -6.29 -3.39 -23.45
CA GLN A 163 -5.96 -2.84 -22.13
C GLN A 163 -4.99 -3.79 -21.43
N ALA A 164 -3.77 -3.34 -21.25
CA ALA A 164 -2.77 -4.08 -20.48
C ALA A 164 -2.79 -3.62 -19.03
N PRO A 165 -3.16 -4.49 -18.07
CA PRO A 165 -3.04 -4.14 -16.65
C PRO A 165 -1.56 -3.97 -16.29
N PRO A 166 -1.18 -2.87 -15.59
CA PRO A 166 0.17 -2.75 -15.09
C PRO A 166 0.37 -3.71 -13.91
N TRP A 167 1.52 -4.36 -13.86
CA TRP A 167 1.98 -5.14 -12.71
C TRP A 167 3.13 -4.42 -12.02
N ARG A 168 3.11 -4.45 -10.69
CA ARG A 168 4.19 -3.89 -9.89
C ARG A 168 4.87 -5.01 -9.12
N LEU A 169 6.16 -5.12 -9.34
CA LEU A 169 7.00 -6.12 -8.71
C LEU A 169 8.01 -5.42 -7.80
N VAL A 170 8.11 -5.88 -6.56
CA VAL A 170 9.01 -5.30 -5.55
C VAL A 170 9.78 -6.44 -4.89
N GLY A 171 11.10 -6.39 -4.99
CA GLY A 171 11.98 -7.32 -4.29
C GLY A 171 12.01 -6.99 -2.79
N ALA A 172 11.91 -8.00 -1.94
CA ALA A 172 12.02 -7.87 -0.49
C ALA A 172 13.46 -8.03 0.04
N ALA A 173 14.38 -8.42 -0.83
CA ALA A 173 15.80 -8.57 -0.51
C ALA A 173 16.67 -7.93 -1.60
N ASP A 174 17.86 -7.48 -1.20
CA ASP A 174 18.83 -6.98 -2.15
C ASP A 174 19.29 -8.09 -3.10
N GLY A 175 19.51 -7.74 -4.37
CA GLY A 175 19.92 -8.70 -5.39
C GLY A 175 18.79 -9.59 -5.92
N THR A 176 17.51 -9.30 -5.61
CA THR A 176 16.37 -10.02 -6.20
C THR A 176 16.43 -9.95 -7.73
N GLN A 177 16.37 -11.11 -8.38
CA GLN A 177 16.32 -11.23 -9.83
C GLN A 177 14.93 -11.70 -10.28
N LEU A 178 14.45 -11.15 -11.39
CA LEU A 178 13.19 -11.55 -12.01
C LEU A 178 13.50 -12.37 -13.27
N ILE A 179 12.81 -13.49 -13.38
CA ILE A 179 12.88 -14.36 -14.57
C ILE A 179 11.46 -14.42 -15.13
N TRP A 180 11.33 -14.14 -16.44
CA TRP A 180 10.04 -14.11 -17.18
C TRP A 180 9.89 -15.36 -18.03
#